data_c5a5052d18d1335241639bc6f66f4c7e
#
_entry.id   c5a5052d18d1335241639bc6f66f4c7e
#
_cell.length_a   1.000
_cell.length_b   1.000
_cell.length_c   1.000
_cell.angle_alpha   90.00
_cell.angle_beta   90.00
_cell.angle_gamma   90.00
#
_symmetry.space_group_name_H-M   'P 1'
#
loop_
_entity.id
_entity.type
_entity.pdbx_description
1 polymer ?
#
loop_
_entity_poly.entity_id
_entity_poly.type
_entity_poly.pdbx_seq_one_letter_code
_entity_poly.pdbx_strand_id
1 'polypeptide(L)'
;IVLLSALVSCALISGCKEENKTNVSIEFMHSSVEQERQAVISKLIARFEKENPGITVKQVPVEEDAYNTKVITLSRSGSLPEVIETSHDYAKVMDKEQLIDRKAVATVISNVGEGAFYDGVLRIVRTEDGSAWTGVPVSAWIGGIWYRKDVLAKAGLEEPKNWQQLLDVAQKLNDPANKKYGIALPTAESVLTEQSFSQFALSNQANVFNAEGKITLDTPEMMQALTYYRDLAANTMPGSNDIMEVKDAFMNGTAPMAIYSTYILPAVIKEGDPKNVGFVVPTEKNSAVYGMLTSLTITAGQKTEETEAAEKFVTFMEQADNIADWVMMSPGAALPVNKAVVTTATWKDNDVIKALGELPNQLIGELPNIQVFGAVGDKNFTRMGDVTGSGVVSSMVHNVTVGKADLSTTLQASQKKLDELIEQH
;
A
#
# COMPACT_ATOMS: atom_id res chain seq x y z
N ILE A 1 -30.45 42.86 -79.83
CA ILE A 1 -30.08 43.32 -78.51
C ILE A 1 -30.36 42.13 -77.56
N VAL A 2 -29.29 41.40 -77.21
CA VAL A 2 -29.37 40.22 -76.33
C VAL A 2 -28.58 40.57 -75.09
N LEU A 3 -29.24 40.60 -73.93
CA LEU A 3 -28.64 40.74 -72.65
C LEU A 3 -28.23 39.34 -72.11
N LEU A 4 -26.96 39.15 -71.88
CA LEU A 4 -26.39 37.97 -71.19
C LEU A 4 -26.34 38.27 -69.68
N SER A 5 -27.12 37.49 -68.90
CA SER A 5 -27.04 37.51 -67.43
C SER A 5 -25.98 36.53 -66.97
N ALA A 6 -24.92 36.98 -66.37
CA ALA A 6 -23.93 36.13 -65.73
C ALA A 6 -24.36 35.83 -64.28
N LEU A 7 -24.66 34.56 -63.98
CA LEU A 7 -24.82 34.05 -62.61
C LEU A 7 -23.44 33.77 -61.99
N VAL A 8 -23.08 34.53 -60.97
CA VAL A 8 -21.92 34.24 -60.14
C VAL A 8 -22.37 33.29 -59.07
N SER A 9 -21.95 32.01 -59.14
CA SER A 9 -22.11 31.00 -58.06
C SER A 9 -20.98 31.21 -57.02
N CYS A 10 -21.32 31.78 -55.86
CA CYS A 10 -20.44 31.76 -54.69
C CYS A 10 -20.43 30.34 -54.13
N ALA A 11 -19.37 29.60 -54.41
CA ALA A 11 -19.07 28.35 -53.66
C ALA A 11 -18.54 28.74 -52.26
N LEU A 12 -19.37 28.52 -51.23
CA LEU A 12 -18.94 28.53 -49.85
C LEU A 12 -18.09 27.26 -49.61
N ILE A 13 -16.78 27.45 -49.68
CA ILE A 13 -15.82 26.45 -49.17
C ILE A 13 -15.88 26.53 -47.65
N SER A 14 -16.70 25.67 -47.02
CA SER A 14 -16.61 25.34 -45.61
C SER A 14 -15.30 24.58 -45.44
N GLY A 15 -14.24 25.31 -45.15
CA GLY A 15 -13.00 24.71 -44.67
C GLY A 15 -13.26 24.10 -43.32
N CYS A 16 -13.47 22.76 -43.29
CA CYS A 16 -13.21 22.02 -42.09
C CYS A 16 -11.73 22.24 -41.73
N LYS A 17 -11.46 23.06 -40.71
CA LYS A 17 -10.19 22.99 -40.04
C LYS A 17 -10.10 21.57 -39.48
N GLU A 18 -9.36 20.69 -40.13
CA GLU A 18 -8.78 19.53 -39.46
C GLU A 18 -7.91 20.13 -38.33
N GLU A 19 -8.40 20.02 -37.10
CA GLU A 19 -7.54 20.15 -35.95
C GLU A 19 -6.43 19.13 -36.16
N ASN A 20 -5.21 19.61 -36.34
CA ASN A 20 -4.01 18.77 -36.28
C ASN A 20 -4.02 18.10 -34.92
N LYS A 21 -4.61 16.91 -34.80
CA LYS A 21 -4.52 16.08 -33.63
C LYS A 21 -3.06 15.66 -33.50
N THR A 22 -2.32 16.37 -32.68
CA THR A 22 -0.98 15.96 -32.29
C THR A 22 -1.12 14.60 -31.61
N ASN A 23 -0.56 13.57 -32.24
CA ASN A 23 -0.51 12.24 -31.65
C ASN A 23 0.50 12.30 -30.48
N VAL A 24 0.00 12.07 -29.27
CA VAL A 24 0.82 12.00 -28.04
C VAL A 24 0.94 10.54 -27.63
N SER A 25 2.16 10.12 -27.35
CA SER A 25 2.41 8.78 -26.81
C SER A 25 3.02 8.91 -25.41
N ILE A 26 2.45 8.21 -24.45
CA ILE A 26 2.97 8.13 -23.09
C ILE A 26 3.28 6.67 -22.72
N GLU A 27 4.15 6.47 -21.76
CA GLU A 27 4.49 5.17 -21.20
C GLU A 27 3.91 5.03 -19.79
N PHE A 28 3.38 3.83 -19.48
CA PHE A 28 2.91 3.45 -18.17
C PHE A 28 3.73 2.29 -17.63
N MET A 29 4.57 2.55 -16.62
CA MET A 29 5.38 1.54 -15.95
C MET A 29 4.65 0.98 -14.72
N HIS A 30 4.59 -0.34 -14.61
CA HIS A 30 3.92 -1.06 -13.54
C HIS A 30 4.63 -2.38 -13.22
N SER A 31 4.32 -2.98 -12.06
CA SER A 31 4.93 -4.22 -11.58
C SER A 31 4.17 -5.49 -11.96
N SER A 32 3.05 -5.37 -12.66
CA SER A 32 2.22 -6.50 -13.09
C SER A 32 2.82 -7.21 -14.30
N VAL A 33 3.69 -8.19 -14.07
CA VAL A 33 4.39 -8.95 -15.12
C VAL A 33 3.67 -10.21 -15.57
N GLU A 34 2.68 -10.66 -14.78
CA GLU A 34 1.87 -11.83 -15.12
C GLU A 34 0.99 -11.53 -16.34
N GLN A 35 0.95 -12.48 -17.26
CA GLN A 35 0.24 -12.31 -18.54
C GLN A 35 -1.24 -11.94 -18.36
N GLU A 36 -1.90 -12.52 -17.34
CA GLU A 36 -3.31 -12.26 -17.04
C GLU A 36 -3.53 -10.81 -16.58
N ARG A 37 -2.65 -10.28 -15.73
CA ARG A 37 -2.69 -8.88 -15.27
C ARG A 37 -2.39 -7.92 -16.40
N GLN A 38 -1.37 -8.20 -17.22
CA GLN A 38 -1.06 -7.39 -18.40
C GLN A 38 -2.24 -7.34 -19.37
N ALA A 39 -3.01 -8.43 -19.51
CA ALA A 39 -4.20 -8.45 -20.35
C ALA A 39 -5.31 -7.52 -19.83
N VAL A 40 -5.49 -7.42 -18.51
CA VAL A 40 -6.44 -6.45 -17.90
C VAL A 40 -5.97 -5.02 -18.19
N ILE A 41 -4.70 -4.73 -17.99
CA ILE A 41 -4.11 -3.39 -18.24
C ILE A 41 -4.24 -3.03 -19.73
N SER A 42 -3.99 -3.98 -20.65
CA SER A 42 -4.19 -3.77 -22.08
C SER A 42 -5.62 -3.41 -22.46
N LYS A 43 -6.62 -4.02 -21.80
CA LYS A 43 -8.03 -3.68 -22.00
C LYS A 43 -8.37 -2.27 -21.49
N LEU A 44 -7.82 -1.88 -20.34
CA LEU A 44 -7.96 -0.53 -19.79
C LEU A 44 -7.36 0.51 -20.74
N ILE A 45 -6.16 0.27 -21.24
CA ILE A 45 -5.48 1.13 -22.20
C ILE A 45 -6.30 1.25 -23.50
N ALA A 46 -6.75 0.14 -24.07
CA ALA A 46 -7.56 0.17 -25.29
C ALA A 46 -8.88 0.96 -25.12
N ARG A 47 -9.50 0.88 -23.94
CA ARG A 47 -10.69 1.66 -23.58
C ARG A 47 -10.35 3.15 -23.51
N PHE A 48 -9.25 3.50 -22.85
CA PHE A 48 -8.76 4.88 -22.76
C PHE A 48 -8.47 5.49 -24.13
N GLU A 49 -7.72 4.78 -24.97
CA GLU A 49 -7.35 5.24 -26.32
C GLU A 49 -8.57 5.45 -27.23
N LYS A 50 -9.59 4.60 -27.07
CA LYS A 50 -10.86 4.76 -27.79
C LYS A 50 -11.59 6.05 -27.37
N GLU A 51 -11.56 6.38 -26.09
CA GLU A 51 -12.20 7.60 -25.55
C GLU A 51 -11.38 8.87 -25.79
N ASN A 52 -10.06 8.72 -26.01
CA ASN A 52 -9.11 9.81 -26.21
C ASN A 52 -8.33 9.66 -27.52
N PRO A 53 -8.99 9.81 -28.69
CA PRO A 53 -8.32 9.67 -29.98
C PRO A 53 -7.15 10.65 -30.10
N GLY A 54 -5.97 10.14 -30.45
CA GLY A 54 -4.74 10.90 -30.56
C GLY A 54 -3.80 10.73 -29.35
N ILE A 55 -4.20 10.00 -28.31
CA ILE A 55 -3.32 9.61 -27.21
C ILE A 55 -3.13 8.10 -27.26
N THR A 56 -1.89 7.63 -27.18
CA THR A 56 -1.54 6.21 -27.06
C THR A 56 -0.77 5.98 -25.76
N VAL A 57 -0.99 4.82 -25.13
CA VAL A 57 -0.35 4.42 -23.89
C VAL A 57 0.37 3.09 -24.08
N LYS A 58 1.68 3.08 -23.85
CA LYS A 58 2.49 1.88 -23.90
C LYS A 58 2.76 1.36 -22.48
N GLN A 59 2.37 0.11 -22.17
CA GLN A 59 2.75 -0.51 -20.92
C GLN A 59 4.24 -0.89 -20.91
N VAL A 60 4.85 -0.68 -19.72
CA VAL A 60 6.23 -1.06 -19.43
C VAL A 60 6.22 -1.93 -18.16
N PRO A 61 5.96 -3.25 -18.28
CA PRO A 61 5.98 -4.15 -17.12
C PRO A 61 7.42 -4.36 -16.66
N VAL A 62 7.64 -4.29 -15.35
CA VAL A 62 8.97 -4.47 -14.72
C VAL A 62 8.80 -5.33 -13.47
N GLU A 63 9.63 -6.37 -13.33
CA GLU A 63 9.67 -7.21 -12.13
C GLU A 63 9.85 -6.39 -10.86
N GLU A 64 9.14 -6.77 -9.79
CA GLU A 64 9.10 -6.03 -8.54
C GLU A 64 10.50 -5.82 -7.93
N ASP A 65 11.33 -6.86 -7.91
CA ASP A 65 12.70 -6.80 -7.38
C ASP A 65 13.61 -5.84 -8.15
N ALA A 66 13.35 -5.62 -9.44
CA ALA A 66 14.13 -4.71 -10.29
C ALA A 66 13.52 -3.30 -10.40
N TYR A 67 12.32 -3.10 -9.86
CA TYR A 67 11.50 -1.93 -10.14
C TYR A 67 12.16 -0.60 -9.73
N ASN A 68 12.55 -0.48 -8.47
CA ASN A 68 13.16 0.74 -7.95
C ASN A 68 14.51 1.03 -8.62
N THR A 69 15.32 0.00 -8.89
CA THR A 69 16.58 0.16 -9.64
C THR A 69 16.32 0.66 -11.07
N LYS A 70 15.24 0.20 -11.69
CA LYS A 70 14.83 0.66 -13.03
C LYS A 70 14.42 2.13 -13.01
N VAL A 71 13.63 2.55 -12.00
CA VAL A 71 13.27 3.98 -11.82
C VAL A 71 14.52 4.85 -11.70
N ILE A 72 15.48 4.47 -10.84
CA ILE A 72 16.73 5.21 -10.67
C ILE A 72 17.51 5.30 -12.00
N THR A 73 17.61 4.20 -12.74
CA THR A 73 18.34 4.16 -14.01
C THR A 73 17.69 5.08 -15.04
N LEU A 74 16.37 5.01 -15.18
CA LEU A 74 15.60 5.82 -16.14
C LEU A 74 15.59 7.29 -15.75
N SER A 75 15.55 7.62 -14.45
CA SER A 75 15.63 9.01 -13.99
C SER A 75 16.96 9.66 -14.38
N ARG A 76 18.07 8.94 -14.22
CA ARG A 76 19.42 9.43 -14.60
C ARG A 76 19.58 9.64 -16.11
N SER A 77 18.86 8.89 -16.92
CA SER A 77 18.89 9.05 -18.40
C SER A 77 17.84 10.04 -18.91
N GLY A 78 17.00 10.62 -18.04
CA GLY A 78 15.90 11.50 -18.45
C GLY A 78 14.82 10.78 -19.27
N SER A 79 14.61 9.49 -19.01
CA SER A 79 13.71 8.60 -19.78
C SER A 79 12.66 7.94 -18.88
N LEU A 80 12.27 8.62 -17.79
CA LEU A 80 11.19 8.12 -16.95
C LEU A 80 9.88 8.07 -17.73
N PRO A 81 9.12 6.97 -17.67
CA PRO A 81 7.74 6.94 -18.13
C PRO A 81 6.91 8.05 -17.49
N GLU A 82 5.93 8.57 -18.21
CA GLU A 82 5.06 9.65 -17.76
C GLU A 82 4.20 9.24 -16.57
N VAL A 83 3.77 7.96 -16.53
CA VAL A 83 3.00 7.38 -15.43
C VAL A 83 3.74 6.19 -14.85
N ILE A 84 3.92 6.18 -13.54
CA ILE A 84 4.59 5.10 -12.80
C ILE A 84 3.68 4.61 -11.67
N GLU A 85 3.46 3.29 -11.60
CA GLU A 85 2.93 2.64 -10.40
C GLU A 85 4.00 2.67 -9.30
N THR A 86 3.64 3.05 -8.09
CA THR A 86 4.60 3.12 -6.97
C THR A 86 3.92 2.87 -5.63
N SER A 87 4.66 2.31 -4.68
CA SER A 87 4.27 2.27 -3.28
C SER A 87 4.39 3.66 -2.63
N HIS A 88 3.60 3.91 -1.59
CA HIS A 88 3.60 5.23 -0.95
C HIS A 88 4.93 5.60 -0.28
N ASP A 89 5.70 4.63 0.16
CA ASP A 89 7.03 4.83 0.75
C ASP A 89 8.07 5.20 -0.31
N TYR A 90 8.09 4.49 -1.44
CA TYR A 90 9.01 4.79 -2.53
C TYR A 90 8.65 6.11 -3.25
N ALA A 91 7.36 6.42 -3.35
CA ALA A 91 6.91 7.71 -3.88
C ALA A 91 7.48 8.91 -3.11
N LYS A 92 7.69 8.78 -1.80
CA LYS A 92 8.36 9.80 -0.98
C LYS A 92 9.82 9.99 -1.38
N VAL A 93 10.52 8.91 -1.69
CA VAL A 93 11.89 8.97 -2.20
C VAL A 93 11.92 9.67 -3.57
N MET A 94 11.00 9.31 -4.46
CA MET A 94 10.87 9.97 -5.76
C MET A 94 10.57 11.48 -5.62
N ASP A 95 9.72 11.85 -4.67
CA ASP A 95 9.36 13.24 -4.41
C ASP A 95 10.57 14.04 -3.87
N LYS A 96 11.34 13.47 -2.93
CA LYS A 96 12.59 14.07 -2.45
C LYS A 96 13.58 14.33 -3.59
N GLU A 97 13.69 13.42 -4.53
CA GLU A 97 14.53 13.53 -5.73
C GLU A 97 13.89 14.41 -6.85
N GLN A 98 12.76 15.05 -6.59
CA GLN A 98 12.03 15.92 -7.52
C GLN A 98 11.60 15.21 -8.82
N LEU A 99 11.34 13.92 -8.75
CA LEU A 99 10.92 13.10 -9.89
C LEU A 99 9.40 13.11 -10.12
N ILE A 100 8.62 13.69 -9.20
CA ILE A 100 7.16 13.74 -9.27
C ILE A 100 6.68 15.13 -9.68
N ASP A 101 5.76 15.19 -10.63
CA ASP A 101 4.99 16.39 -10.93
C ASP A 101 3.83 16.53 -9.93
N ARG A 102 4.10 17.19 -8.81
CA ARG A 102 3.12 17.42 -7.73
C ARG A 102 1.86 18.14 -8.22
N LYS A 103 2.00 19.05 -9.21
CA LYS A 103 0.89 19.81 -9.78
C LYS A 103 -0.02 18.89 -10.59
N ALA A 104 0.55 18.05 -11.45
CA ALA A 104 -0.19 17.09 -12.25
C ALA A 104 -0.94 16.08 -11.34
N VAL A 105 -0.27 15.55 -10.31
CA VAL A 105 -0.93 14.68 -9.31
C VAL A 105 -2.09 15.40 -8.62
N ALA A 106 -1.91 16.64 -8.18
CA ALA A 106 -2.97 17.45 -7.56
C ALA A 106 -4.12 17.72 -8.53
N THR A 107 -3.86 17.94 -9.81
CA THR A 107 -4.87 18.09 -10.85
C THR A 107 -5.75 16.85 -10.95
N VAL A 108 -5.14 15.66 -10.98
CA VAL A 108 -5.89 14.39 -11.03
C VAL A 108 -6.74 14.21 -9.78
N ILE A 109 -6.18 14.41 -8.58
CA ILE A 109 -6.94 14.28 -7.32
C ILE A 109 -8.12 15.28 -7.28
N SER A 110 -7.92 16.49 -7.79
CA SER A 110 -9.00 17.48 -7.93
C SER A 110 -10.08 17.04 -8.92
N ASN A 111 -9.69 16.44 -10.05
CA ASN A 111 -10.64 15.93 -11.07
C ASN A 111 -11.47 14.76 -10.53
N VAL A 112 -10.84 13.85 -9.80
CA VAL A 112 -11.50 12.69 -9.15
C VAL A 112 -12.36 13.15 -7.97
N GLY A 113 -11.87 14.15 -7.23
CA GLY A 113 -12.44 14.65 -5.97
C GLY A 113 -11.85 13.91 -4.76
N GLU A 114 -11.35 14.67 -3.78
CA GLU A 114 -10.79 14.08 -2.55
C GLU A 114 -11.78 13.17 -1.81
N GLY A 115 -13.08 13.53 -1.84
CA GLY A 115 -14.16 12.75 -1.22
C GLY A 115 -14.44 11.39 -1.86
N ALA A 116 -13.88 11.10 -3.04
CA ALA A 116 -13.96 9.78 -3.68
C ALA A 116 -13.13 8.73 -2.93
N PHE A 117 -12.08 9.14 -2.23
CA PHE A 117 -11.21 8.24 -1.48
C PHE A 117 -11.73 8.01 -0.06
N TYR A 118 -11.45 6.84 0.49
CA TYR A 118 -11.72 6.56 1.91
C TYR A 118 -10.87 7.48 2.81
N ASP A 119 -11.41 7.80 3.98
CA ASP A 119 -10.75 8.65 4.95
C ASP A 119 -9.37 8.08 5.33
N GLY A 120 -8.39 8.96 5.53
CA GLY A 120 -7.01 8.57 5.87
C GLY A 120 -6.13 8.17 4.68
N VAL A 121 -6.71 7.75 3.54
CA VAL A 121 -5.93 7.29 2.36
C VAL A 121 -5.04 8.41 1.82
N LEU A 122 -5.59 9.59 1.54
CA LEU A 122 -4.83 10.71 1.00
C LEU A 122 -3.77 11.25 1.97
N ARG A 123 -3.95 11.06 3.28
CA ARG A 123 -2.95 11.44 4.30
C ARG A 123 -1.65 10.66 4.15
N ILE A 124 -1.73 9.37 3.80
CA ILE A 124 -0.55 8.50 3.66
C ILE A 124 0.32 8.88 2.45
N VAL A 125 -0.29 9.43 1.41
CA VAL A 125 0.40 9.87 0.18
C VAL A 125 0.74 11.37 0.17
N ARG A 126 0.61 12.07 1.31
CA ARG A 126 1.06 13.47 1.44
C ARG A 126 2.57 13.57 1.29
N THR A 127 3.03 14.67 0.70
CA THR A 127 4.44 15.07 0.68
C THR A 127 4.94 15.37 2.09
N GLU A 128 6.27 15.42 2.30
CA GLU A 128 6.87 15.69 3.62
C GLU A 128 6.42 17.02 4.20
N ASP A 129 6.31 18.05 3.37
CA ASP A 129 5.83 19.38 3.76
C ASP A 129 4.29 19.47 3.92
N GLY A 130 3.57 18.38 3.63
CA GLY A 130 2.11 18.32 3.71
C GLY A 130 1.36 19.16 2.67
N SER A 131 2.06 19.79 1.71
CA SER A 131 1.47 20.74 0.76
C SER A 131 0.83 20.10 -0.47
N ALA A 132 1.21 18.85 -0.79
CA ALA A 132 0.78 18.15 -2.00
C ALA A 132 0.68 16.64 -1.77
N TRP A 133 0.53 15.87 -2.84
CA TRP A 133 0.50 14.41 -2.83
C TRP A 133 1.58 13.84 -3.76
N THR A 134 2.09 12.67 -3.38
CA THR A 134 3.13 11.95 -4.14
C THR A 134 2.56 11.04 -5.22
N GLY A 135 1.27 10.79 -5.22
CA GLY A 135 0.58 9.97 -6.22
C GLY A 135 -0.92 9.90 -5.97
N VAL A 136 -1.64 9.33 -6.93
CA VAL A 136 -3.07 9.06 -6.87
C VAL A 136 -3.26 7.62 -6.42
N PRO A 137 -3.81 7.37 -5.22
CA PRO A 137 -3.96 6.01 -4.70
C PRO A 137 -4.92 5.17 -5.54
N VAL A 138 -4.53 3.95 -5.90
CA VAL A 138 -5.35 3.01 -6.70
C VAL A 138 -5.75 1.75 -5.95
N SER A 139 -4.97 1.33 -4.97
CA SER A 139 -5.27 0.19 -4.10
C SER A 139 -4.48 0.26 -2.81
N ALA A 140 -4.87 -0.56 -1.85
CA ALA A 140 -4.12 -0.76 -0.62
C ALA A 140 -4.08 -2.24 -0.24
N TRP A 141 -3.15 -2.61 0.65
CA TRP A 141 -3.29 -3.77 1.50
C TRP A 141 -3.02 -3.36 2.95
N ILE A 142 -3.57 -4.10 3.89
CA ILE A 142 -3.38 -3.86 5.32
C ILE A 142 -2.92 -5.13 6.01
N GLY A 143 -2.25 -4.97 7.13
CA GLY A 143 -1.85 -6.04 8.03
C GLY A 143 -2.64 -6.01 9.33
N GLY A 144 -2.72 -7.14 9.98
CA GLY A 144 -3.36 -7.29 11.29
C GLY A 144 -3.32 -8.72 11.76
N ILE A 145 -4.13 -9.04 12.76
CA ILE A 145 -4.20 -10.39 13.32
C ILE A 145 -5.29 -11.19 12.60
N TRP A 146 -4.86 -12.21 11.87
CA TRP A 146 -5.72 -13.25 11.31
C TRP A 146 -5.91 -14.34 12.33
N TYR A 147 -7.11 -14.87 12.48
CA TYR A 147 -7.39 -15.92 13.46
C TYR A 147 -8.38 -16.96 12.95
N ARG A 148 -8.27 -18.18 13.48
CA ARG A 148 -9.16 -19.29 13.22
C ARG A 148 -10.34 -19.23 14.17
N LYS A 149 -11.52 -18.93 13.65
CA LYS A 149 -12.77 -18.79 14.43
C LYS A 149 -13.13 -20.08 15.16
N ASP A 150 -13.00 -21.23 14.51
CA ASP A 150 -13.29 -22.55 15.08
C ASP A 150 -12.38 -22.89 16.27
N VAL A 151 -11.09 -22.57 16.17
CA VAL A 151 -10.12 -22.84 17.23
C VAL A 151 -10.40 -22.00 18.47
N LEU A 152 -10.65 -20.70 18.28
CA LEU A 152 -11.01 -19.79 19.38
C LEU A 152 -12.32 -20.26 20.04
N ALA A 153 -13.36 -20.52 19.24
CA ALA A 153 -14.66 -20.96 19.75
C ALA A 153 -14.57 -22.28 20.53
N LYS A 154 -13.80 -23.26 20.02
CA LYS A 154 -13.56 -24.55 20.72
C LYS A 154 -12.87 -24.36 22.07
N ALA A 155 -12.00 -23.34 22.16
CA ALA A 155 -11.30 -23.00 23.40
C ALA A 155 -12.13 -22.10 24.34
N GLY A 156 -13.33 -21.68 23.93
CA GLY A 156 -14.18 -20.76 24.67
C GLY A 156 -13.59 -19.33 24.71
N LEU A 157 -12.91 -18.94 23.63
CA LEU A 157 -12.26 -17.64 23.48
C LEU A 157 -12.98 -16.79 22.44
N GLU A 158 -13.01 -15.50 22.69
CA GLU A 158 -13.49 -14.50 21.73
C GLU A 158 -12.32 -13.87 20.95
N GLU A 159 -12.63 -13.14 19.89
CA GLU A 159 -11.65 -12.36 19.16
C GLU A 159 -10.98 -11.31 20.08
N PRO A 160 -9.65 -11.20 20.07
CA PRO A 160 -8.95 -10.26 20.93
C PRO A 160 -9.04 -8.82 20.39
N LYS A 161 -9.60 -7.90 21.18
CA LYS A 161 -9.81 -6.49 20.77
C LYS A 161 -8.74 -5.53 21.28
N ASN A 162 -7.94 -5.95 22.24
CA ASN A 162 -6.86 -5.16 22.82
C ASN A 162 -5.63 -6.02 23.10
N TRP A 163 -4.55 -5.37 23.48
CA TRP A 163 -3.26 -6.03 23.71
C TRP A 163 -3.33 -7.11 24.77
N GLN A 164 -3.99 -6.86 25.90
CA GLN A 164 -4.09 -7.84 26.97
C GLN A 164 -4.85 -9.09 26.51
N GLN A 165 -5.98 -8.90 25.82
CA GLN A 165 -6.77 -10.02 25.30
C GLN A 165 -5.98 -10.83 24.26
N LEU A 166 -5.20 -10.17 23.37
CA LEU A 166 -4.37 -10.86 22.38
C LEU A 166 -3.30 -11.72 23.08
N LEU A 167 -2.63 -11.18 24.09
CA LEU A 167 -1.63 -11.92 24.84
C LEU A 167 -2.26 -13.11 25.59
N ASP A 168 -3.40 -12.89 26.24
CA ASP A 168 -4.12 -13.95 26.97
C ASP A 168 -4.55 -15.10 26.05
N VAL A 169 -5.08 -14.78 24.85
CA VAL A 169 -5.45 -15.78 23.85
C VAL A 169 -4.20 -16.51 23.35
N ALA A 170 -3.13 -15.80 23.03
CA ALA A 170 -1.89 -16.42 22.57
C ALA A 170 -1.30 -17.36 23.62
N GLN A 171 -1.26 -16.96 24.91
CA GLN A 171 -0.77 -17.78 26.01
C GLN A 171 -1.63 -19.02 26.21
N LYS A 172 -2.95 -18.88 26.16
CA LYS A 172 -3.89 -19.99 26.37
C LYS A 172 -3.82 -21.06 25.28
N LEU A 173 -3.53 -20.64 24.05
CA LEU A 173 -3.42 -21.55 22.89
C LEU A 173 -2.00 -22.04 22.63
N ASN A 174 -1.02 -21.60 23.43
CA ASN A 174 0.38 -21.98 23.28
C ASN A 174 0.66 -23.34 23.92
N ASP A 175 1.06 -24.32 23.10
CA ASP A 175 1.40 -25.67 23.52
C ASP A 175 2.67 -26.17 22.80
N PRO A 176 3.84 -25.65 23.18
CA PRO A 176 5.11 -25.97 22.51
C PRO A 176 5.47 -27.46 22.59
N ALA A 177 5.02 -28.15 23.63
CA ALA A 177 5.27 -29.60 23.79
C ALA A 177 4.66 -30.39 22.63
N ASN A 178 3.53 -29.94 22.10
CA ASN A 178 2.86 -30.50 20.92
C ASN A 178 3.14 -29.75 19.62
N LYS A 179 4.14 -28.88 19.61
CA LYS A 179 4.52 -28.02 18.47
C LYS A 179 3.34 -27.18 17.96
N LYS A 180 2.53 -26.70 18.88
CA LYS A 180 1.45 -25.73 18.65
C LYS A 180 1.79 -24.42 19.36
N TYR A 181 1.57 -23.33 18.70
CA TYR A 181 1.91 -21.99 19.18
C TYR A 181 0.69 -21.11 19.16
N GLY A 182 0.61 -20.17 20.10
CA GLY A 182 -0.57 -19.30 20.23
C GLY A 182 -0.73 -18.32 19.07
N ILE A 183 0.39 -17.88 18.51
CA ILE A 183 0.42 -16.91 17.39
C ILE A 183 1.67 -17.12 16.53
N ALA A 184 1.52 -16.99 15.22
CA ALA A 184 2.65 -16.84 14.30
C ALA A 184 3.02 -15.35 14.17
N LEU A 185 4.19 -14.98 14.69
CA LEU A 185 4.65 -13.62 14.79
C LEU A 185 6.00 -13.46 14.06
N PRO A 186 6.20 -12.41 13.22
CA PRO A 186 7.49 -12.14 12.61
C PRO A 186 8.53 -11.77 13.66
N THR A 187 9.70 -12.37 13.57
CA THR A 187 10.83 -12.16 14.49
C THR A 187 12.17 -12.09 13.76
N ALA A 188 12.20 -12.27 12.44
CA ALA A 188 13.39 -12.15 11.62
C ALA A 188 13.86 -10.68 11.50
N GLU A 189 15.12 -10.47 11.14
CA GLU A 189 15.59 -9.15 10.73
C GLU A 189 15.07 -8.81 9.33
N SER A 190 13.79 -8.45 9.23
CA SER A 190 13.09 -8.24 7.97
C SER A 190 12.12 -7.07 8.02
N VAL A 191 11.73 -6.60 6.83
CA VAL A 191 10.73 -5.53 6.69
C VAL A 191 9.38 -5.96 7.29
N LEU A 192 8.99 -7.23 7.17
CA LEU A 192 7.75 -7.74 7.78
C LEU A 192 7.75 -7.58 9.31
N THR A 193 8.89 -7.80 9.95
CA THR A 193 9.03 -7.61 11.41
C THR A 193 8.90 -6.14 11.79
N GLU A 194 9.51 -5.22 11.06
CA GLU A 194 9.33 -3.78 11.26
C GLU A 194 7.87 -3.37 11.08
N GLN A 195 7.23 -3.79 10.01
CA GLN A 195 5.83 -3.50 9.72
C GLN A 195 4.89 -4.04 10.81
N SER A 196 5.11 -5.28 11.23
CA SER A 196 4.31 -5.93 12.26
C SER A 196 4.49 -5.25 13.62
N PHE A 197 5.71 -4.90 13.99
CA PHE A 197 6.02 -4.16 15.21
C PHE A 197 5.43 -2.75 15.19
N SER A 198 5.45 -2.08 14.03
CA SER A 198 4.96 -0.70 13.90
C SER A 198 3.49 -0.55 14.32
N GLN A 199 2.64 -1.55 14.06
CA GLN A 199 1.24 -1.51 14.47
C GLN A 199 1.09 -1.40 15.99
N PHE A 200 1.90 -2.17 16.74
CA PHE A 200 1.90 -2.10 18.20
C PHE A 200 2.48 -0.79 18.71
N ALA A 201 3.62 -0.36 18.18
CA ALA A 201 4.23 0.90 18.57
C ALA A 201 3.28 2.08 18.33
N LEU A 202 2.71 2.20 17.13
CA LEU A 202 1.78 3.26 16.76
C LEU A 202 0.47 3.20 17.55
N SER A 203 -0.03 1.99 17.86
CA SER A 203 -1.20 1.82 18.75
C SER A 203 -0.93 2.34 20.16
N ASN A 204 0.32 2.30 20.61
CA ASN A 204 0.76 2.87 21.89
C ASN A 204 1.26 4.32 21.78
N GLN A 205 1.01 4.99 20.64
CA GLN A 205 1.45 6.37 20.37
C GLN A 205 2.98 6.53 20.30
N ALA A 206 3.72 5.46 20.01
CA ALA A 206 5.15 5.51 19.73
C ALA A 206 5.40 5.57 18.23
N ASN A 207 6.31 6.44 17.81
CA ASN A 207 6.74 6.57 16.43
C ASN A 207 8.25 6.71 16.37
N VAL A 208 8.87 6.46 15.23
CA VAL A 208 10.30 6.64 15.01
C VAL A 208 10.68 8.11 14.96
N PHE A 209 9.79 8.96 14.43
CA PHE A 209 9.97 10.42 14.37
C PHE A 209 8.96 11.14 15.25
N ASN A 210 9.37 12.27 15.83
CA ASN A 210 8.43 13.23 16.38
C ASN A 210 7.97 14.24 15.31
N ALA A 211 7.11 15.19 15.70
CA ALA A 211 6.53 16.19 14.78
C ALA A 211 7.60 17.14 14.18
N GLU A 212 8.76 17.26 14.81
CA GLU A 212 9.90 18.06 14.34
C GLU A 212 10.86 17.27 13.42
N GLY A 213 10.58 15.96 13.19
CA GLY A 213 11.41 15.10 12.36
C GLY A 213 12.69 14.59 13.04
N LYS A 214 12.73 14.60 14.37
CA LYS A 214 13.81 13.99 15.15
C LYS A 214 13.50 12.54 15.47
N ILE A 215 14.52 11.71 15.52
CA ILE A 215 14.39 10.32 15.98
C ILE A 215 14.00 10.30 17.47
N THR A 216 12.98 9.53 17.79
CA THR A 216 12.42 9.38 19.15
C THR A 216 12.14 7.92 19.50
N LEU A 217 13.12 7.06 19.26
CA LEU A 217 12.97 5.62 19.49
C LEU A 217 13.05 5.29 21.00
N ASP A 218 13.99 5.89 21.75
CA ASP A 218 14.14 5.66 23.19
C ASP A 218 13.12 6.46 24.00
N THR A 219 11.87 5.98 23.99
CA THR A 219 10.75 6.56 24.75
C THR A 219 10.05 5.50 25.61
N PRO A 220 9.35 5.89 26.69
CA PRO A 220 8.57 4.96 27.48
C PRO A 220 7.51 4.20 26.67
N GLU A 221 6.86 4.87 25.73
CA GLU A 221 5.84 4.28 24.86
C GLU A 221 6.43 3.21 23.93
N MET A 222 7.61 3.47 23.36
CA MET A 222 8.31 2.51 22.51
C MET A 222 8.83 1.33 23.34
N MET A 223 9.34 1.58 24.55
CA MET A 223 9.76 0.54 25.49
C MET A 223 8.59 -0.39 25.84
N GLN A 224 7.39 0.16 26.10
CA GLN A 224 6.20 -0.62 26.39
C GLN A 224 5.80 -1.50 25.18
N ALA A 225 5.83 -0.93 23.97
CA ALA A 225 5.52 -1.66 22.75
C ALA A 225 6.52 -2.80 22.49
N LEU A 226 7.82 -2.54 22.68
CA LEU A 226 8.88 -3.54 22.51
C LEU A 226 8.78 -4.65 23.56
N THR A 227 8.46 -4.30 24.80
CA THR A 227 8.20 -5.26 25.90
C THR A 227 7.02 -6.16 25.54
N TYR A 228 5.90 -5.56 25.09
CA TYR A 228 4.73 -6.30 24.71
C TYR A 228 5.00 -7.24 23.53
N TYR A 229 5.69 -6.78 22.48
CA TYR A 229 6.03 -7.61 21.33
C TYR A 229 6.92 -8.79 21.71
N ARG A 230 7.89 -8.60 22.60
CA ARG A 230 8.73 -9.65 23.19
C ARG A 230 7.87 -10.68 23.94
N ASP A 231 6.94 -10.23 24.77
CA ASP A 231 6.08 -11.11 25.57
C ASP A 231 5.11 -11.89 24.67
N LEU A 232 4.61 -11.26 23.63
CA LEU A 232 3.79 -11.94 22.60
C LEU A 232 4.62 -12.98 21.83
N ALA A 233 5.87 -12.65 21.47
CA ALA A 233 6.79 -13.53 20.76
C ALA A 233 7.19 -14.77 21.57
N ALA A 234 7.03 -14.78 22.90
CA ALA A 234 7.20 -15.98 23.70
C ALA A 234 6.19 -17.10 23.37
N ASN A 235 5.13 -16.76 22.64
CA ASN A 235 4.06 -17.69 22.23
C ASN A 235 4.09 -18.00 20.72
N THR A 236 5.17 -17.69 20.03
CA THR A 236 5.39 -18.01 18.61
C THR A 236 6.40 -19.16 18.43
N MET A 237 6.52 -19.63 17.20
CA MET A 237 7.51 -20.65 16.84
C MET A 237 8.93 -20.18 17.20
N PRO A 238 9.79 -21.08 17.70
CA PRO A 238 11.16 -20.74 18.02
C PRO A 238 11.96 -20.35 16.76
N GLY A 239 12.94 -19.49 16.96
CA GLY A 239 13.86 -19.06 15.90
C GLY A 239 13.41 -17.78 15.21
N SER A 240 13.96 -17.56 14.03
CA SER A 240 13.76 -16.38 13.21
C SER A 240 12.63 -16.64 12.22
N ASN A 241 11.48 -16.01 12.41
CA ASN A 241 10.28 -16.21 11.59
C ASN A 241 10.08 -15.02 10.66
N ASP A 242 9.89 -15.29 9.37
CA ASP A 242 9.60 -14.31 8.34
C ASP A 242 8.32 -14.69 7.57
N ILE A 243 8.11 -14.13 6.42
CA ILE A 243 6.90 -14.22 5.58
C ILE A 243 6.44 -15.69 5.44
N MET A 244 7.34 -16.58 5.05
CA MET A 244 6.98 -17.99 4.77
C MET A 244 6.61 -18.73 6.05
N GLU A 245 7.43 -18.61 7.10
CA GLU A 245 7.21 -19.30 8.37
C GLU A 245 5.88 -18.86 9.01
N VAL A 246 5.58 -17.57 8.98
CA VAL A 246 4.33 -17.02 9.54
C VAL A 246 3.11 -17.50 8.76
N LYS A 247 3.15 -17.39 7.42
CA LYS A 247 2.05 -17.87 6.57
C LYS A 247 1.82 -19.38 6.73
N ASP A 248 2.88 -20.17 6.63
CA ASP A 248 2.78 -21.61 6.69
C ASP A 248 2.27 -22.10 8.04
N ALA A 249 2.71 -21.50 9.15
CA ALA A 249 2.23 -21.82 10.48
C ALA A 249 0.72 -21.58 10.65
N PHE A 250 0.20 -20.52 10.08
CA PHE A 250 -1.24 -20.25 10.08
C PHE A 250 -2.00 -21.22 9.18
N MET A 251 -1.54 -21.40 7.94
CA MET A 251 -2.22 -22.23 6.95
C MET A 251 -2.25 -23.72 7.33
N ASN A 252 -1.19 -24.25 7.92
CA ASN A 252 -1.10 -25.66 8.35
C ASN A 252 -1.65 -25.92 9.77
N GLY A 253 -2.13 -24.88 10.46
CA GLY A 253 -2.69 -24.99 11.80
C GLY A 253 -1.66 -25.17 12.92
N THR A 254 -0.39 -24.85 12.69
CA THR A 254 0.64 -24.78 13.73
C THR A 254 0.35 -23.63 14.70
N ALA A 255 -0.16 -22.50 14.20
CA ALA A 255 -0.61 -21.37 14.99
C ALA A 255 -2.02 -20.93 14.55
N PRO A 256 -2.98 -20.78 15.50
CA PRO A 256 -4.35 -20.37 15.17
C PRO A 256 -4.52 -18.88 14.93
N MET A 257 -3.52 -18.09 15.24
CA MET A 257 -3.43 -16.66 14.94
C MET A 257 -2.12 -16.34 14.23
N ALA A 258 -2.15 -15.33 13.37
CA ALA A 258 -0.95 -14.84 12.69
C ALA A 258 -1.06 -13.33 12.43
N ILE A 259 0.05 -12.61 12.55
CA ILE A 259 0.13 -11.27 12.00
C ILE A 259 0.59 -11.35 10.53
N TYR A 260 -0.26 -10.89 9.62
CA TYR A 260 0.01 -10.95 8.19
C TYR A 260 -0.81 -9.90 7.43
N SER A 261 -0.46 -9.65 6.18
CA SER A 261 -1.23 -8.77 5.29
C SER A 261 -2.46 -9.48 4.69
N THR A 262 -3.32 -8.70 4.02
CA THR A 262 -4.46 -9.23 3.24
C THR A 262 -4.03 -10.20 2.13
N TYR A 263 -2.76 -10.23 1.76
CA TYR A 263 -2.20 -11.21 0.82
C TYR A 263 -2.14 -12.66 1.35
N ILE A 264 -2.59 -12.92 2.58
CA ILE A 264 -2.87 -14.29 3.02
C ILE A 264 -4.16 -14.85 2.39
N LEU A 265 -5.10 -13.96 2.01
CA LEU A 265 -6.43 -14.37 1.53
C LEU A 265 -6.43 -15.24 0.28
N PRO A 266 -5.58 -15.04 -0.74
CA PRO A 266 -5.49 -15.97 -1.86
C PRO A 266 -5.21 -17.42 -1.42
N ALA A 267 -4.32 -17.64 -0.45
CA ALA A 267 -4.05 -18.95 0.10
C ALA A 267 -5.24 -19.50 0.88
N VAL A 268 -5.88 -18.68 1.71
CA VAL A 268 -7.08 -19.05 2.47
C VAL A 268 -8.22 -19.47 1.56
N ILE A 269 -8.43 -18.77 0.43
CA ILE A 269 -9.47 -19.09 -0.53
C ILE A 269 -9.16 -20.39 -1.28
N LYS A 270 -7.91 -20.59 -1.67
CA LYS A 270 -7.49 -21.75 -2.48
C LYS A 270 -7.39 -23.04 -1.65
N GLU A 271 -6.88 -22.95 -0.42
CA GLU A 271 -6.42 -24.10 0.36
C GLU A 271 -7.09 -24.20 1.74
N GLY A 272 -7.83 -23.17 2.15
CA GLY A 272 -8.44 -23.07 3.47
C GLY A 272 -9.96 -22.98 3.45
N ASP A 273 -10.51 -22.44 4.55
CA ASP A 273 -11.91 -22.12 4.71
C ASP A 273 -12.08 -20.62 5.01
N PRO A 274 -12.40 -19.81 4.00
CA PRO A 274 -12.51 -18.36 4.18
C PRO A 274 -13.59 -17.94 5.19
N LYS A 275 -14.63 -18.75 5.41
CA LYS A 275 -15.68 -18.47 6.39
C LYS A 275 -15.20 -18.62 7.83
N ASN A 276 -14.15 -19.43 8.02
CA ASN A 276 -13.59 -19.77 9.33
C ASN A 276 -12.41 -18.86 9.71
N VAL A 277 -12.07 -17.90 8.87
CA VAL A 277 -10.99 -16.94 9.14
C VAL A 277 -11.60 -15.60 9.55
N GLY A 278 -11.09 -15.01 10.62
CA GLY A 278 -11.40 -13.68 11.09
C GLY A 278 -10.17 -12.78 11.02
N PHE A 279 -10.42 -11.48 11.11
CA PHE A 279 -9.40 -10.44 11.13
C PHE A 279 -9.69 -9.48 12.27
N VAL A 280 -8.67 -9.05 13.00
CA VAL A 280 -8.81 -8.07 14.08
C VAL A 280 -7.55 -7.23 14.22
N VAL A 281 -7.72 -6.01 14.69
CA VAL A 281 -6.65 -5.06 15.01
C VAL A 281 -6.71 -4.75 16.51
N PRO A 282 -5.99 -5.50 17.36
CA PRO A 282 -5.96 -5.24 18.79
C PRO A 282 -5.34 -3.87 19.10
N THR A 283 -6.01 -3.09 19.92
CA THR A 283 -5.61 -1.71 20.25
C THR A 283 -5.07 -1.59 21.66
N GLU A 284 -4.23 -0.60 21.91
CA GLU A 284 -3.80 -0.17 23.25
C GLU A 284 -4.39 1.22 23.56
N LYS A 285 -3.83 2.28 23.00
CA LYS A 285 -4.32 3.66 23.19
C LYS A 285 -5.19 4.14 22.02
N ASN A 286 -4.84 3.71 20.82
CA ASN A 286 -5.59 4.03 19.59
C ASN A 286 -5.48 2.91 18.59
N SER A 287 -6.40 2.88 17.62
CA SER A 287 -6.30 1.94 16.51
C SER A 287 -5.14 2.33 15.60
N ALA A 288 -4.33 1.34 15.23
CA ALA A 288 -3.26 1.49 14.26
C ALA A 288 -3.17 0.22 13.41
N VAL A 289 -3.31 0.40 12.11
CA VAL A 289 -3.19 -0.65 11.11
C VAL A 289 -2.00 -0.33 10.24
N TYR A 290 -1.06 -1.25 10.08
CA TYR A 290 -0.07 -1.10 9.03
C TYR A 290 -0.73 -1.32 7.68
N GLY A 291 -0.42 -0.45 6.72
CA GLY A 291 -0.92 -0.58 5.35
C GLY A 291 0.06 -0.01 4.34
N MET A 292 -0.01 -0.56 3.14
CA MET A 292 0.71 -0.09 1.98
C MET A 292 -0.29 0.39 0.94
N LEU A 293 -0.11 1.61 0.45
CA LEU A 293 -0.87 2.14 -0.67
C LEU A 293 -0.05 2.02 -1.96
N THR A 294 -0.70 1.50 -2.99
CA THR A 294 -0.21 1.59 -4.37
C THR A 294 -0.84 2.80 -5.02
N SER A 295 -0.03 3.60 -5.68
CA SER A 295 -0.44 4.83 -6.34
C SER A 295 0.04 4.86 -7.78
N LEU A 296 -0.65 5.62 -8.63
CA LEU A 296 -0.13 6.07 -9.91
C LEU A 296 0.42 7.47 -9.72
N THR A 297 1.69 7.67 -10.01
CA THR A 297 2.31 8.99 -9.98
C THR A 297 2.61 9.47 -11.39
N ILE A 298 2.60 10.81 -11.57
CA ILE A 298 2.98 11.47 -12.83
C ILE A 298 4.37 12.04 -12.64
N THR A 299 5.27 11.71 -13.55
CA THR A 299 6.68 12.08 -13.43
C THR A 299 6.95 13.49 -13.91
N ALA A 300 7.89 14.17 -13.25
CA ALA A 300 8.33 15.51 -13.62
C ALA A 300 9.23 15.52 -14.86
N GLY A 301 9.33 16.68 -15.51
CA GLY A 301 10.25 16.90 -16.63
C GLY A 301 9.71 16.48 -18.00
N GLN A 302 8.43 16.08 -18.07
CA GLN A 302 7.76 15.72 -19.32
C GLN A 302 7.31 16.95 -20.10
N LYS A 303 7.01 16.79 -21.38
CA LYS A 303 6.41 17.87 -22.17
C LYS A 303 4.96 18.14 -21.71
N THR A 304 4.50 19.35 -21.93
CA THR A 304 3.14 19.75 -21.49
C THR A 304 2.07 18.81 -22.01
N GLU A 305 2.10 18.45 -23.30
CA GLU A 305 1.14 17.54 -23.91
C GLU A 305 1.22 16.12 -23.37
N GLU A 306 2.41 15.64 -22.97
CA GLU A 306 2.62 14.34 -22.35
C GLU A 306 2.09 14.35 -20.91
N THR A 307 2.33 15.42 -20.15
CA THR A 307 1.77 15.61 -18.80
C THR A 307 0.23 15.64 -18.82
N GLU A 308 -0.36 16.41 -19.75
CA GLU A 308 -1.82 16.47 -19.91
C GLU A 308 -2.43 15.11 -20.30
N ALA A 309 -1.73 14.34 -21.15
CA ALA A 309 -2.15 12.98 -21.50
C ALA A 309 -2.06 12.04 -20.30
N ALA A 310 -1.01 12.15 -19.48
CA ALA A 310 -0.85 11.39 -18.24
C ALA A 310 -1.94 11.73 -17.21
N GLU A 311 -2.27 13.02 -17.03
CA GLU A 311 -3.39 13.46 -16.16
C GLU A 311 -4.73 12.86 -16.61
N LYS A 312 -5.00 12.85 -17.92
CA LYS A 312 -6.21 12.21 -18.50
C LYS A 312 -6.24 10.71 -18.25
N PHE A 313 -5.09 10.04 -18.45
CA PHE A 313 -5.00 8.59 -18.26
C PHE A 313 -5.20 8.21 -16.79
N VAL A 314 -4.54 8.87 -15.85
CA VAL A 314 -4.71 8.57 -14.42
C VAL A 314 -6.12 8.92 -13.93
N THR A 315 -6.71 10.03 -14.41
CA THR A 315 -8.11 10.38 -14.12
C THR A 315 -9.08 9.30 -14.66
N PHE A 316 -8.82 8.79 -15.87
CA PHE A 316 -9.59 7.69 -16.44
C PHE A 316 -9.47 6.40 -15.62
N MET A 317 -8.29 6.09 -15.11
CA MET A 317 -8.08 4.91 -14.25
C MET A 317 -8.92 4.96 -12.97
N GLU A 318 -9.22 6.15 -12.44
CA GLU A 318 -10.04 6.34 -11.24
C GLU A 318 -11.56 6.29 -11.48
N GLN A 319 -12.02 6.15 -12.71
CA GLN A 319 -13.44 5.92 -12.99
C GLN A 319 -13.88 4.56 -12.43
N ALA A 320 -15.09 4.48 -11.89
CA ALA A 320 -15.59 3.36 -11.10
C ALA A 320 -15.28 1.96 -11.68
N ASP A 321 -15.63 1.72 -12.94
CA ASP A 321 -15.43 0.41 -13.58
C ASP A 321 -13.95 0.13 -13.88
N ASN A 322 -13.18 1.16 -14.20
CA ASN A 322 -11.76 1.03 -14.51
C ASN A 322 -10.93 0.72 -13.25
N ILE A 323 -11.17 1.47 -12.16
CA ILE A 323 -10.47 1.21 -10.90
C ILE A 323 -10.92 -0.11 -10.27
N ALA A 324 -12.18 -0.53 -10.48
CA ALA A 324 -12.64 -1.86 -10.08
C ALA A 324 -11.90 -2.97 -10.84
N ASP A 325 -11.73 -2.86 -12.15
CA ASP A 325 -10.96 -3.82 -12.95
C ASP A 325 -9.49 -3.90 -12.44
N TRP A 326 -8.89 -2.77 -12.08
CA TRP A 326 -7.55 -2.72 -11.49
C TRP A 326 -7.47 -3.47 -10.15
N VAL A 327 -8.33 -3.13 -9.20
CA VAL A 327 -8.35 -3.75 -7.85
C VAL A 327 -8.62 -5.25 -7.97
N MET A 328 -9.50 -5.65 -8.87
CA MET A 328 -9.90 -7.04 -9.05
C MET A 328 -8.86 -7.89 -9.81
N MET A 329 -7.69 -7.35 -10.17
CA MET A 329 -6.54 -8.18 -10.53
C MET A 329 -6.01 -9.01 -9.35
N SER A 330 -6.32 -8.62 -8.11
CA SER A 330 -5.96 -9.35 -6.87
C SER A 330 -7.13 -9.34 -5.89
N PRO A 331 -8.23 -10.07 -6.18
CA PRO A 331 -9.45 -10.02 -5.39
C PRO A 331 -9.21 -10.50 -3.96
N GLY A 332 -9.63 -9.71 -2.98
CA GLY A 332 -9.44 -9.95 -1.56
C GLY A 332 -8.08 -9.50 -1.00
N ALA A 333 -7.00 -9.62 -1.76
CA ALA A 333 -5.67 -9.17 -1.35
C ALA A 333 -5.50 -7.65 -1.51
N ALA A 334 -5.85 -7.11 -2.67
CA ALA A 334 -5.92 -5.68 -2.90
C ALA A 334 -7.26 -5.12 -2.41
N LEU A 335 -7.19 -4.07 -1.60
CA LEU A 335 -8.36 -3.36 -1.10
C LEU A 335 -8.63 -2.12 -1.95
N PRO A 336 -9.90 -1.80 -2.21
CA PRO A 336 -10.27 -0.56 -2.86
C PRO A 336 -9.98 0.64 -1.94
N VAL A 337 -9.36 1.68 -2.49
CA VAL A 337 -9.16 2.96 -1.81
C VAL A 337 -10.11 4.03 -2.32
N ASN A 338 -10.68 3.83 -3.50
CA ASN A 338 -11.74 4.64 -4.08
C ASN A 338 -13.10 4.00 -3.77
N LYS A 339 -14.00 4.78 -3.15
CA LYS A 339 -15.34 4.34 -2.71
C LYS A 339 -16.22 3.83 -3.84
N ALA A 340 -15.97 4.26 -5.08
CA ALA A 340 -16.78 3.84 -6.24
C ALA A 340 -16.62 2.35 -6.56
N VAL A 341 -15.48 1.73 -6.24
CA VAL A 341 -15.20 0.30 -6.55
C VAL A 341 -16.30 -0.61 -6.03
N VAL A 342 -16.67 -0.47 -4.76
CA VAL A 342 -17.64 -1.35 -4.10
C VAL A 342 -19.08 -1.19 -4.63
N THR A 343 -19.33 -0.18 -5.44
CA THR A 343 -20.63 0.06 -6.08
C THR A 343 -20.78 -0.68 -7.41
N THR A 344 -19.68 -1.13 -8.01
CA THR A 344 -19.63 -1.75 -9.33
C THR A 344 -20.13 -3.20 -9.35
N ALA A 345 -20.58 -3.68 -10.50
CA ALA A 345 -20.86 -5.09 -10.71
C ALA A 345 -19.59 -5.95 -10.64
N THR A 346 -18.46 -5.43 -11.14
CA THR A 346 -17.14 -6.09 -11.08
C THR A 346 -16.78 -6.50 -9.64
N TRP A 347 -17.06 -5.65 -8.66
CA TRP A 347 -16.87 -5.97 -7.23
C TRP A 347 -17.97 -6.90 -6.70
N LYS A 348 -19.25 -6.49 -6.85
CA LYS A 348 -20.40 -7.15 -6.20
C LYS A 348 -20.61 -8.58 -6.70
N ASP A 349 -20.33 -8.84 -7.98
CA ASP A 349 -20.57 -10.13 -8.61
C ASP A 349 -19.36 -11.05 -8.59
N ASN A 350 -18.22 -10.60 -8.05
CA ASN A 350 -17.01 -11.41 -7.98
C ASN A 350 -17.16 -12.55 -6.97
N ASP A 351 -16.87 -13.78 -7.40
CA ASP A 351 -17.06 -14.98 -6.59
C ASP A 351 -16.13 -15.03 -5.36
N VAL A 352 -14.92 -14.48 -5.46
CA VAL A 352 -13.97 -14.38 -4.34
C VAL A 352 -14.51 -13.42 -3.28
N ILE A 353 -14.99 -12.25 -3.68
CA ILE A 353 -15.58 -11.27 -2.76
C ILE A 353 -16.81 -11.86 -2.06
N LYS A 354 -17.67 -12.56 -2.81
CA LYS A 354 -18.84 -13.26 -2.21
C LYS A 354 -18.44 -14.34 -1.22
N ALA A 355 -17.38 -15.11 -1.53
CA ALA A 355 -16.89 -16.17 -0.65
C ALA A 355 -16.32 -15.63 0.67
N LEU A 356 -15.77 -14.42 0.69
CA LEU A 356 -15.24 -13.75 1.88
C LEU A 356 -16.33 -13.17 2.78
N GLY A 357 -17.59 -13.06 2.31
CA GLY A 357 -18.71 -12.54 3.10
C GLY A 357 -18.50 -11.08 3.54
N GLU A 358 -18.62 -10.81 4.85
CA GLU A 358 -18.45 -9.47 5.41
C GLU A 358 -16.98 -9.04 5.61
N LEU A 359 -16.05 -9.95 5.44
CA LEU A 359 -14.63 -9.67 5.68
C LEU A 359 -14.08 -8.51 4.85
N PRO A 360 -14.38 -8.38 3.53
CA PRO A 360 -13.94 -7.22 2.74
C PRO A 360 -14.44 -5.88 3.31
N ASN A 361 -15.67 -5.81 3.78
CA ASN A 361 -16.22 -4.59 4.40
C ASN A 361 -15.48 -4.24 5.69
N GLN A 362 -15.16 -5.23 6.50
CA GLN A 362 -14.37 -5.05 7.72
C GLN A 362 -12.97 -4.54 7.41
N LEU A 363 -12.29 -5.12 6.42
CA LEU A 363 -10.93 -4.70 5.99
C LEU A 363 -10.93 -3.25 5.44
N ILE A 364 -11.91 -2.91 4.62
CA ILE A 364 -12.08 -1.54 4.09
C ILE A 364 -12.35 -0.56 5.24
N GLY A 365 -13.12 -0.97 6.25
CA GLY A 365 -13.40 -0.17 7.44
C GLY A 365 -12.15 0.19 8.25
N GLU A 366 -11.05 -0.52 8.08
CA GLU A 366 -9.77 -0.22 8.75
C GLU A 366 -8.89 0.79 7.98
N LEU A 367 -9.22 1.16 6.74
CA LEU A 367 -8.41 2.11 5.97
C LEU A 367 -8.19 3.45 6.68
N PRO A 368 -9.18 4.06 7.38
CA PRO A 368 -8.96 5.28 8.16
C PRO A 368 -7.91 5.14 9.26
N ASN A 369 -7.68 3.93 9.74
CA ASN A 369 -6.77 3.60 10.82
C ASN A 369 -5.35 3.29 10.34
N ILE A 370 -5.07 3.39 9.04
CA ILE A 370 -3.71 3.17 8.51
C ILE A 370 -2.77 4.20 9.12
N GLN A 371 -1.74 3.70 9.78
CA GLN A 371 -0.61 4.45 10.30
C GLN A 371 0.69 3.76 9.89
N VAL A 372 1.72 4.54 9.65
CA VAL A 372 3.05 4.04 9.29
C VAL A 372 4.11 4.83 10.06
N PHE A 373 5.25 4.21 10.33
CA PHE A 373 6.38 4.92 10.89
C PHE A 373 6.81 6.06 9.96
N GLY A 374 7.22 7.17 10.55
CA GLY A 374 7.60 8.37 9.82
C GLY A 374 6.44 9.27 9.38
N ALA A 375 5.19 8.81 9.52
CA ALA A 375 4.01 9.66 9.33
C ALA A 375 3.60 10.26 10.69
N VAL A 376 3.65 11.59 10.81
CA VAL A 376 3.29 12.33 12.02
C VAL A 376 2.44 13.54 11.65
N GLY A 377 1.15 13.52 12.05
CA GLY A 377 0.18 14.51 11.59
C GLY A 377 0.02 14.49 10.08
N ASP A 378 0.18 15.64 9.43
CA ASP A 378 0.13 15.77 7.97
C ASP A 378 1.51 15.62 7.28
N LYS A 379 2.55 15.29 8.03
CA LYS A 379 3.92 15.14 7.53
C LYS A 379 4.28 13.67 7.35
N ASN A 380 4.99 13.38 6.28
CA ASN A 380 5.55 12.07 5.98
C ASN A 380 7.08 12.21 5.79
N PHE A 381 7.84 11.95 6.84
CA PHE A 381 9.30 12.13 6.80
C PHE A 381 9.96 11.13 5.84
N THR A 382 10.58 11.62 4.78
CA THR A 382 11.24 10.82 3.74
C THR A 382 12.42 10.02 4.27
N ARG A 383 13.05 10.50 5.34
CA ARG A 383 14.13 9.79 6.06
C ARG A 383 13.70 8.43 6.65
N MET A 384 12.41 8.15 6.75
CA MET A 384 11.95 6.82 7.15
C MET A 384 12.42 5.72 6.19
N GLY A 385 12.61 6.03 4.91
CA GLY A 385 13.23 5.12 3.95
C GLY A 385 14.65 4.70 4.35
N ASP A 386 15.45 5.64 4.84
CA ASP A 386 16.82 5.38 5.34
C ASP A 386 16.78 4.51 6.61
N VAL A 387 15.83 4.79 7.51
CA VAL A 387 15.61 4.00 8.73
C VAL A 387 15.26 2.56 8.39
N THR A 388 14.26 2.33 7.54
CA THR A 388 13.87 0.99 7.08
C THR A 388 15.02 0.29 6.38
N GLY A 389 15.71 0.99 5.46
CA GLY A 389 16.85 0.45 4.72
C GLY A 389 18.04 0.07 5.61
N SER A 390 18.20 0.72 6.77
CA SER A 390 19.25 0.38 7.74
C SER A 390 19.00 -0.93 8.50
N GLY A 391 17.74 -1.40 8.55
CA GLY A 391 17.32 -2.57 9.31
C GLY A 391 17.40 -2.41 10.84
N VAL A 392 17.64 -1.20 11.36
CA VAL A 392 17.83 -0.99 12.82
C VAL A 392 16.58 -1.38 13.61
N VAL A 393 15.39 -1.05 13.13
CA VAL A 393 14.14 -1.38 13.83
C VAL A 393 13.89 -2.89 13.86
N SER A 394 14.04 -3.57 12.73
CA SER A 394 13.85 -5.02 12.67
C SER A 394 14.91 -5.79 13.48
N SER A 395 16.19 -5.33 13.46
CA SER A 395 17.25 -5.88 14.31
C SER A 395 16.97 -5.66 15.80
N MET A 396 16.44 -4.50 16.19
CA MET A 396 16.02 -4.22 17.56
C MET A 396 14.99 -5.26 18.05
N VAL A 397 13.96 -5.50 17.26
CA VAL A 397 12.91 -6.48 17.58
C VAL A 397 13.49 -7.90 17.63
N HIS A 398 14.28 -8.29 16.63
CA HIS A 398 14.94 -9.60 16.58
C HIS A 398 15.81 -9.84 17.82
N ASN A 399 16.61 -8.88 18.20
CA ASN A 399 17.53 -9.00 19.33
C ASN A 399 16.81 -9.26 20.64
N VAL A 400 15.68 -8.62 20.90
CA VAL A 400 14.92 -8.82 22.15
C VAL A 400 14.02 -10.05 22.11
N THR A 401 13.57 -10.50 20.95
CA THR A 401 12.69 -11.67 20.79
C THR A 401 13.48 -12.98 20.67
N VAL A 402 14.35 -13.08 19.67
CA VAL A 402 15.17 -14.26 19.38
C VAL A 402 16.48 -14.23 20.16
N GLY A 403 17.16 -13.09 20.15
CA GLY A 403 18.46 -12.91 20.80
C GLY A 403 18.41 -12.82 22.31
N LYS A 404 17.22 -12.65 22.92
CA LYS A 404 17.02 -12.48 24.38
C LYS A 404 17.85 -11.35 24.99
N ALA A 405 18.12 -10.32 24.19
CA ALA A 405 18.87 -9.15 24.62
C ALA A 405 18.06 -8.30 25.62
N ASP A 406 18.76 -7.53 26.44
CA ASP A 406 18.14 -6.59 27.36
C ASP A 406 17.42 -5.46 26.62
N LEU A 407 16.17 -5.20 27.00
CA LEU A 407 15.30 -4.23 26.34
C LEU A 407 15.87 -2.81 26.34
N SER A 408 16.28 -2.32 27.49
CA SER A 408 16.76 -0.94 27.66
C SER A 408 18.04 -0.71 26.87
N THR A 409 19.00 -1.62 27.01
CA THR A 409 20.27 -1.55 26.28
C THR A 409 20.05 -1.60 24.77
N THR A 410 19.16 -2.48 24.31
CA THR A 410 18.85 -2.62 22.88
C THR A 410 18.18 -1.37 22.33
N LEU A 411 17.22 -0.81 23.06
CA LEU A 411 16.49 0.39 22.62
C LEU A 411 17.43 1.60 22.53
N GLN A 412 18.27 1.81 23.55
CA GLN A 412 19.26 2.90 23.57
C GLN A 412 20.31 2.76 22.47
N ALA A 413 20.80 1.54 22.23
CA ALA A 413 21.73 1.28 21.12
C ALA A 413 21.08 1.54 19.75
N SER A 414 19.82 1.21 19.60
CA SER A 414 19.05 1.45 18.36
C SER A 414 18.80 2.94 18.14
N GLN A 415 18.42 3.69 19.19
CA GLN A 415 18.31 5.15 19.13
C GLN A 415 19.61 5.78 18.63
N LYS A 416 20.74 5.41 19.26
CA LYS A 416 22.06 5.95 18.92
C LYS A 416 22.43 5.65 17.45
N LYS A 417 22.18 4.42 16.98
CA LYS A 417 22.44 4.06 15.57
C LYS A 417 21.63 4.89 14.58
N LEU A 418 20.36 5.17 14.90
CA LEU A 418 19.51 6.00 14.06
C LEU A 418 19.91 7.47 14.09
N ASP A 419 20.33 8.00 15.26
CA ASP A 419 20.85 9.36 15.36
C ASP A 419 22.10 9.53 14.48
N GLU A 420 23.05 8.59 14.57
CA GLU A 420 24.26 8.58 13.74
C GLU A 420 23.96 8.46 12.24
N LEU A 421 22.94 7.66 11.86
CA LEU A 421 22.49 7.52 10.46
C LEU A 421 21.96 8.85 9.91
N ILE A 422 21.13 9.54 10.71
CA ILE A 422 20.47 10.78 10.28
C ILE A 422 21.44 11.96 10.23
N GLU A 423 22.48 11.99 11.08
CA GLU A 423 23.51 13.02 11.06
C GLU A 423 24.45 12.93 9.85
N GLN A 424 24.54 11.77 9.20
CA GLN A 424 25.43 11.53 8.04
C GLN A 424 24.79 11.93 6.70
N HIS A 425 23.50 12.25 6.68
CA HIS A 425 22.69 12.59 5.49
C HIS A 425 21.94 13.93 5.66
#